data_6a4118d48f838b511beeacbef99b2eb4
#
_entry.id   6a4118d48f838b511beeacbef99b2eb4
#
_cell.length_a   1.000
_cell.length_b   1.000
_cell.length_c   1.000
_cell.angle_alpha   90.00
_cell.angle_beta   90.00
_cell.angle_gamma   90.00
#
_symmetry.space_group_name_H-M   'P 1'
#
loop_
_entity.id
_entity.type
_entity.pdbx_description
1 polymer ?
#
loop_
_entity_poly.entity_id
_entity_poly.type
_entity_poly.pdbx_seq_one_letter_code
_entity_poly.pdbx_strand_id
1 'polypeptide(L)'
;MPLPATSRDSADVLFDPPPAADVRLAYGTEPKQFGDLRLPAVDRLFPLAVVLHGGAWKATYNLIHTGHLCQELGKAGIATWNVEYRSRGDVGGTWPAAGVDVAAAVRFAPELAERYPLDPERVVLVGHSAGGHLALWAAKRAQLPVVALAPVSDLRESAERVGPQGAVATFMGGMPSEVPDHYAEASPFELLPLGVPQILVHGTKDADVPYAMSERYVEAAGAEAKLVPLNGAGHFEPIDPQAREWPQTLEAVRSLI
;
A
#
# COMPACT_ATOMS: atom_id res chain seq x y z
N MET A 1 40.84 11.41 8.57
CA MET A 1 39.92 10.32 8.21
C MET A 1 38.54 10.92 7.96
N PRO A 2 37.90 10.74 6.82
CA PRO A 2 36.53 11.16 6.67
C PRO A 2 35.69 10.33 7.68
N LEU A 3 34.73 11.00 8.36
CA LEU A 3 33.75 10.35 9.18
C LEU A 3 33.02 9.28 8.31
N PRO A 4 32.73 8.08 8.84
CA PRO A 4 31.90 7.13 8.12
C PRO A 4 30.59 7.84 7.78
N ALA A 5 30.17 7.75 6.51
CA ALA A 5 28.83 8.19 6.11
C ALA A 5 27.87 7.50 7.06
N THR A 6 27.09 8.27 7.82
CA THR A 6 25.98 7.73 8.60
C THR A 6 25.10 7.04 7.58
N SER A 7 24.93 5.72 7.69
CA SER A 7 23.99 4.98 6.85
C SER A 7 22.63 5.60 7.11
N ARG A 8 22.00 6.19 6.05
CA ARG A 8 20.63 6.67 6.10
C ARG A 8 19.72 5.51 6.54
N ASP A 9 18.82 5.78 7.46
CA ASP A 9 17.78 4.83 7.84
C ASP A 9 16.67 4.88 6.76
N SER A 10 16.23 3.73 6.27
CA SER A 10 15.11 3.70 5.31
C SER A 10 13.81 4.27 5.88
N ALA A 11 13.67 4.32 7.21
CA ALA A 11 12.58 5.01 7.89
C ALA A 11 12.58 6.54 7.68
N ASP A 12 13.69 7.14 7.26
CA ASP A 12 13.77 8.57 6.93
C ASP A 12 12.81 8.96 5.80
N VAL A 13 12.43 8.01 4.95
CA VAL A 13 11.43 8.21 3.88
C VAL A 13 10.08 8.73 4.41
N LEU A 14 9.79 8.51 5.68
CA LEU A 14 8.56 9.00 6.34
C LEU A 14 8.58 10.51 6.61
N PHE A 15 9.76 11.09 6.72
CA PHE A 15 9.98 12.47 7.17
C PHE A 15 10.55 13.35 6.07
N ASP A 16 11.26 12.77 5.11
CA ASP A 16 11.79 13.49 3.95
C ASP A 16 10.64 13.92 3.03
N PRO A 17 10.48 15.21 2.71
CA PRO A 17 9.43 15.64 1.79
C PRO A 17 9.72 15.11 0.38
N PRO A 18 8.79 14.38 -0.23
CA PRO A 18 8.96 13.91 -1.60
C PRO A 18 8.84 15.10 -2.58
N PRO A 19 9.36 14.96 -3.81
CA PRO A 19 9.08 15.91 -4.88
C PRO A 19 7.58 16.12 -5.07
N ALA A 20 7.19 17.35 -5.49
CA ALA A 20 5.80 17.69 -5.74
C ALA A 20 5.16 16.76 -6.78
N ALA A 21 3.88 16.49 -6.61
CA ALA A 21 3.07 15.83 -7.64
C ALA A 21 2.69 16.83 -8.74
N ASP A 22 2.31 16.32 -9.91
CA ASP A 22 1.87 17.17 -11.03
C ASP A 22 0.52 17.80 -10.72
N VAL A 23 -0.39 17.05 -10.08
CA VAL A 23 -1.72 17.55 -9.71
C VAL A 23 -2.30 16.79 -8.51
N ARG A 24 -3.02 17.52 -7.64
CA ARG A 24 -3.87 16.95 -6.59
C ARG A 24 -5.33 17.04 -7.02
N LEU A 25 -6.04 15.92 -6.91
CA LEU A 25 -7.45 15.80 -7.31
C LEU A 25 -8.26 15.18 -6.17
N ALA A 26 -9.48 15.67 -5.96
CA ALA A 26 -10.45 15.02 -5.08
C ALA A 26 -11.16 13.88 -5.83
N TYR A 27 -11.32 12.73 -5.17
CA TYR A 27 -12.12 11.60 -5.65
C TYR A 27 -13.44 11.45 -4.90
N GLY A 28 -13.72 12.36 -3.97
CA GLY A 28 -14.94 12.40 -3.19
C GLY A 28 -15.10 13.73 -2.46
N THR A 29 -16.05 13.80 -1.53
CA THR A 29 -16.44 15.05 -0.85
C THR A 29 -15.82 15.21 0.53
N GLU A 30 -15.28 14.13 1.12
CA GLU A 30 -14.65 14.20 2.43
C GLU A 30 -13.24 14.83 2.33
N PRO A 31 -12.77 15.53 3.38
CA PRO A 31 -11.48 16.23 3.35
C PRO A 31 -10.26 15.33 3.05
N LYS A 32 -10.35 14.03 3.35
CA LYS A 32 -9.29 13.04 3.09
C LYS A 32 -9.49 12.27 1.79
N GLN A 33 -10.54 12.55 1.02
CA GLN A 33 -10.80 11.90 -0.26
C GLN A 33 -10.12 12.64 -1.42
N PHE A 34 -8.79 12.61 -1.45
CA PHE A 34 -7.97 13.17 -2.51
C PHE A 34 -6.75 12.29 -2.79
N GLY A 35 -6.09 12.55 -3.90
CA GLY A 35 -4.82 11.91 -4.23
C GLY A 35 -3.92 12.83 -5.04
N ASP A 36 -2.66 12.43 -5.13
CA ASP A 36 -1.62 13.09 -5.89
C ASP A 36 -1.31 12.26 -7.14
N LEU A 37 -1.58 12.81 -8.32
CA LEU A 37 -1.24 12.20 -9.59
C LEU A 37 0.16 12.66 -10.03
N ARG A 38 1.01 11.69 -10.43
CA ARG A 38 2.30 11.93 -11.08
C ARG A 38 2.34 11.24 -12.43
N LEU A 39 2.76 11.95 -13.45
CA LEU A 39 2.85 11.49 -14.82
C LEU A 39 4.32 11.38 -15.25
N PRO A 40 4.70 10.32 -15.96
CA PRO A 40 6.02 10.25 -16.60
C PRO A 40 6.20 11.35 -17.66
N ALA A 41 7.44 11.82 -17.83
CA ALA A 41 7.77 12.96 -18.69
C ALA A 41 7.94 12.61 -20.19
N VAL A 42 7.16 11.68 -20.72
CA VAL A 42 7.20 11.24 -22.13
C VAL A 42 5.79 11.21 -22.73
N ASP A 43 5.66 11.30 -24.05
CA ASP A 43 4.37 11.35 -24.75
C ASP A 43 3.94 9.96 -25.21
N ARG A 44 3.23 9.26 -24.35
CA ARG A 44 2.60 7.94 -24.60
C ARG A 44 1.53 7.65 -23.54
N LEU A 45 0.74 6.59 -23.73
CA LEU A 45 -0.12 6.06 -22.67
C LEU A 45 0.72 5.32 -21.60
N PHE A 46 0.45 5.61 -20.33
CA PHE A 46 1.16 5.02 -19.20
C PHE A 46 0.32 4.01 -18.45
N PRO A 47 0.92 2.91 -17.97
CA PRO A 47 0.30 2.13 -16.92
C PRO A 47 0.14 2.97 -15.66
N LEU A 48 -0.86 2.65 -14.84
CA LEU A 48 -1.18 3.35 -13.61
C LEU A 48 -0.96 2.46 -12.39
N ALA A 49 -0.15 2.93 -11.45
CA ALA A 49 -0.10 2.37 -10.10
C ALA A 49 -0.98 3.22 -9.16
N VAL A 50 -2.02 2.62 -8.60
CA VAL A 50 -2.80 3.21 -7.49
C VAL A 50 -2.08 2.87 -6.20
N VAL A 51 -1.54 3.89 -5.52
CA VAL A 51 -0.63 3.71 -4.39
C VAL A 51 -1.30 4.07 -3.08
N LEU A 52 -1.22 3.19 -2.09
CA LEU A 52 -1.81 3.32 -0.75
C LEU A 52 -0.73 3.36 0.32
N HIS A 53 -0.68 4.45 1.09
CA HIS A 53 0.32 4.64 2.13
C HIS A 53 0.09 3.77 3.36
N GLY A 54 1.15 3.55 4.13
CA GLY A 54 1.12 2.90 5.43
C GLY A 54 0.86 3.87 6.59
N GLY A 55 1.31 3.49 7.80
CA GLY A 55 1.18 4.30 9.01
C GLY A 55 0.17 3.76 10.02
N ALA A 56 -0.04 2.44 10.04
CA ALA A 56 -0.91 1.76 11.02
C ALA A 56 -2.32 2.36 11.11
N TRP A 57 -2.85 2.84 9.97
CA TRP A 57 -4.13 3.53 9.84
C TRP A 57 -4.27 4.75 10.76
N LYS A 58 -3.18 5.44 11.14
CA LYS A 58 -3.20 6.64 12.00
C LYS A 58 -3.23 7.91 11.16
N ALA A 59 -4.08 8.88 11.50
CA ALA A 59 -4.19 10.17 10.83
C ALA A 59 -2.94 11.06 10.91
N THR A 60 -1.94 10.67 11.73
CA THR A 60 -0.62 11.32 11.78
C THR A 60 0.27 10.99 10.58
N TYR A 61 -0.05 9.92 9.83
CA TYR A 61 0.58 9.56 8.57
C TYR A 61 -0.33 9.91 7.40
N ASN A 62 0.25 10.12 6.26
CA ASN A 62 -0.46 10.52 5.04
C ASN A 62 0.30 10.05 3.79
N LEU A 63 -0.17 10.40 2.61
CA LEU A 63 0.39 10.01 1.33
C LEU A 63 1.86 10.45 1.09
N ILE A 64 2.44 11.35 1.90
CA ILE A 64 3.87 11.70 1.83
C ILE A 64 4.73 10.45 2.04
N HIS A 65 4.29 9.54 2.89
CA HIS A 65 4.90 8.24 3.19
C HIS A 65 5.34 7.44 1.94
N THR A 66 4.58 7.51 0.86
CA THR A 66 4.83 6.80 -0.40
C THR A 66 5.25 7.72 -1.55
N GLY A 67 5.45 9.01 -1.26
CA GLY A 67 5.72 9.99 -2.31
C GLY A 67 7.03 9.77 -3.06
N HIS A 68 8.09 9.30 -2.39
CA HIS A 68 9.38 8.96 -3.03
C HIS A 68 9.25 7.73 -3.92
N LEU A 69 8.54 6.69 -3.46
CA LEU A 69 8.21 5.51 -4.28
C LEU A 69 7.47 5.94 -5.55
N CYS A 70 6.44 6.80 -5.42
CA CYS A 70 5.68 7.31 -6.56
C CYS A 70 6.57 8.07 -7.57
N GLN A 71 7.50 8.89 -7.08
CA GLN A 71 8.44 9.61 -7.93
C GLN A 71 9.34 8.65 -8.74
N GLU A 72 9.84 7.60 -8.13
CA GLU A 72 10.71 6.63 -8.81
C GLU A 72 9.94 5.74 -9.79
N LEU A 73 8.69 5.37 -9.48
CA LEU A 73 7.80 4.72 -10.44
C LEU A 73 7.55 5.63 -11.65
N GLY A 74 7.33 6.94 -11.44
CA GLY A 74 7.21 7.92 -12.51
C GLY A 74 8.43 7.97 -13.43
N LYS A 75 9.65 8.00 -12.87
CA LYS A 75 10.90 7.90 -13.64
C LYS A 75 11.02 6.59 -14.41
N ALA A 76 10.42 5.52 -13.90
CA ALA A 76 10.38 4.22 -14.55
C ALA A 76 9.31 4.08 -15.64
N GLY A 77 8.54 5.14 -15.91
CA GLY A 77 7.51 5.18 -16.95
C GLY A 77 6.14 4.68 -16.48
N ILE A 78 5.88 4.65 -15.18
CA ILE A 78 4.62 4.23 -14.55
C ILE A 78 3.98 5.46 -13.90
N ALA A 79 2.79 5.86 -14.34
CA ALA A 79 2.03 6.91 -13.68
C ALA A 79 1.58 6.45 -12.29
N THR A 80 1.48 7.37 -11.33
CA THR A 80 1.06 7.02 -9.98
C THR A 80 -0.10 7.88 -9.51
N TRP A 81 -1.14 7.24 -8.98
CA TRP A 81 -2.22 7.84 -8.23
C TRP A 81 -2.02 7.53 -6.75
N ASN A 82 -1.37 8.45 -6.02
CA ASN A 82 -1.03 8.30 -4.62
C ASN A 82 -2.20 8.80 -3.76
N VAL A 83 -2.89 7.88 -3.12
CA VAL A 83 -4.20 8.10 -2.49
C VAL A 83 -4.06 8.43 -1.02
N GLU A 84 -4.74 9.50 -0.59
CA GLU A 84 -5.05 9.78 0.81
C GLU A 84 -6.41 9.16 1.16
N TYR A 85 -6.59 8.72 2.39
CA TYR A 85 -7.84 8.11 2.88
C TYR A 85 -8.02 8.37 4.37
N ARG A 86 -9.26 8.33 4.87
CA ARG A 86 -9.56 8.50 6.30
C ARG A 86 -8.90 7.40 7.14
N SER A 87 -8.29 7.84 8.22
CA SER A 87 -7.51 7.01 9.14
C SER A 87 -7.93 7.27 10.59
N ARG A 88 -7.55 6.42 11.51
CA ARG A 88 -7.83 6.59 12.95
C ARG A 88 -7.35 7.94 13.45
N GLY A 89 -8.26 8.71 14.07
CA GLY A 89 -8.05 10.11 14.46
C GLY A 89 -8.75 11.10 13.56
N ASP A 90 -9.10 10.73 12.32
CA ASP A 90 -10.03 11.49 11.49
C ASP A 90 -11.48 11.19 11.91
N VAL A 91 -12.40 12.10 11.60
CA VAL A 91 -13.83 11.89 11.84
C VAL A 91 -14.29 10.68 11.00
N GLY A 92 -14.81 9.65 11.68
CA GLY A 92 -15.24 8.41 11.03
C GLY A 92 -14.11 7.58 10.41
N GLY A 93 -12.86 7.75 10.83
CA GLY A 93 -11.68 7.16 10.20
C GLY A 93 -11.33 5.72 10.63
N THR A 94 -12.27 4.96 11.21
CA THR A 94 -12.13 3.54 11.51
C THR A 94 -12.72 2.69 10.37
N TRP A 95 -12.61 1.37 10.47
CA TRP A 95 -13.31 0.47 9.55
C TRP A 95 -14.84 0.67 9.67
N PRO A 96 -15.63 0.70 8.54
CA PRO A 96 -15.18 0.43 7.15
C PRO A 96 -14.79 1.69 6.34
N ALA A 97 -14.70 2.88 6.94
CA ALA A 97 -14.55 4.15 6.19
C ALA A 97 -13.29 4.19 5.30
N ALA A 98 -12.14 3.71 5.80
CA ALA A 98 -10.92 3.63 4.99
C ALA A 98 -11.11 2.73 3.75
N GLY A 99 -11.81 1.60 3.92
CA GLY A 99 -12.15 0.72 2.80
C GLY A 99 -13.06 1.40 1.77
N VAL A 100 -14.07 2.14 2.24
CA VAL A 100 -14.98 2.92 1.37
C VAL A 100 -14.19 3.97 0.58
N ASP A 101 -13.28 4.69 1.22
CA ASP A 101 -12.45 5.71 0.58
C ASP A 101 -11.53 5.09 -0.47
N VAL A 102 -10.83 4.02 -0.12
CA VAL A 102 -9.94 3.31 -1.06
C VAL A 102 -10.71 2.75 -2.25
N ALA A 103 -11.88 2.15 -2.02
CA ALA A 103 -12.73 1.66 -3.11
C ALA A 103 -13.21 2.81 -4.02
N ALA A 104 -13.48 3.99 -3.48
CA ALA A 104 -13.84 5.17 -4.26
C ALA A 104 -12.65 5.68 -5.08
N ALA A 105 -11.45 5.76 -4.48
CA ALA A 105 -10.23 6.18 -5.18
C ALA A 105 -9.83 5.23 -6.32
N VAL A 106 -10.01 3.92 -6.13
CA VAL A 106 -9.77 2.93 -7.21
C VAL A 106 -10.79 3.09 -8.34
N ARG A 107 -12.08 3.28 -8.03
CA ARG A 107 -13.12 3.55 -9.02
C ARG A 107 -12.93 4.87 -9.77
N PHE A 108 -12.17 5.81 -9.23
CA PHE A 108 -11.84 7.08 -9.88
C PHE A 108 -10.75 6.93 -10.97
N ALA A 109 -10.02 5.82 -11.02
CA ALA A 109 -8.95 5.61 -12.00
C ALA A 109 -9.40 5.73 -13.48
N PRO A 110 -10.57 5.22 -13.91
CA PRO A 110 -11.09 5.44 -15.27
C PRO A 110 -11.31 6.93 -15.60
N GLU A 111 -11.81 7.73 -14.65
CA GLU A 111 -12.00 9.18 -14.85
C GLU A 111 -10.64 9.91 -15.02
N LEU A 112 -9.59 9.42 -14.36
CA LEU A 112 -8.24 9.92 -14.60
C LEU A 112 -7.78 9.62 -16.03
N ALA A 113 -8.07 8.43 -16.56
CA ALA A 113 -7.71 8.03 -17.92
C ALA A 113 -8.44 8.83 -19.02
N GLU A 114 -9.62 9.38 -18.73
CA GLU A 114 -10.33 10.30 -19.64
C GLU A 114 -9.62 11.67 -19.76
N ARG A 115 -8.84 12.05 -18.75
CA ARG A 115 -8.24 13.41 -18.63
C ARG A 115 -6.74 13.42 -18.80
N TYR A 116 -6.06 12.31 -18.60
CA TYR A 116 -4.61 12.16 -18.61
C TYR A 116 -4.19 10.96 -19.47
N PRO A 117 -2.96 10.92 -19.98
CA PRO A 117 -2.48 9.85 -20.88
C PRO A 117 -2.23 8.54 -20.12
N LEU A 118 -3.28 7.96 -19.54
CA LEU A 118 -3.26 6.72 -18.78
C LEU A 118 -3.88 5.58 -19.57
N ASP A 119 -3.33 4.38 -19.43
CA ASP A 119 -3.87 3.15 -20.02
C ASP A 119 -4.79 2.46 -18.99
N PRO A 120 -6.12 2.48 -19.19
CA PRO A 120 -7.05 1.91 -18.21
C PRO A 120 -6.98 0.37 -18.11
N GLU A 121 -6.37 -0.29 -19.10
CA GLU A 121 -6.18 -1.75 -19.08
C GLU A 121 -4.94 -2.18 -18.31
N ARG A 122 -4.03 -1.24 -18.00
CA ARG A 122 -2.79 -1.51 -17.27
C ARG A 122 -2.77 -0.79 -15.94
N VAL A 123 -3.55 -1.30 -14.99
CA VAL A 123 -3.67 -0.74 -13.64
C VAL A 123 -3.23 -1.79 -12.62
N VAL A 124 -2.39 -1.37 -11.66
CA VAL A 124 -1.95 -2.20 -10.54
C VAL A 124 -2.19 -1.46 -9.22
N LEU A 125 -2.58 -2.18 -8.18
CA LEU A 125 -2.64 -1.65 -6.83
C LEU A 125 -1.28 -1.84 -6.15
N VAL A 126 -0.77 -0.82 -5.47
CA VAL A 126 0.48 -0.90 -4.70
C VAL A 126 0.18 -0.37 -3.30
N GLY A 127 0.56 -1.08 -2.25
CA GLY A 127 0.31 -0.59 -0.90
C GLY A 127 1.36 -1.04 0.10
N HIS A 128 1.70 -0.17 1.05
CA HIS A 128 2.69 -0.45 2.09
C HIS A 128 2.03 -0.65 3.45
N SER A 129 2.42 -1.70 4.19
CA SER A 129 1.99 -1.93 5.59
C SER A 129 0.45 -1.94 5.73
N ALA A 130 -0.14 -0.99 6.46
CA ALA A 130 -1.58 -0.75 6.52
C ALA A 130 -2.20 -0.47 5.13
N GLY A 131 -1.48 0.24 4.25
CA GLY A 131 -1.87 0.42 2.85
C GLY A 131 -1.76 -0.87 2.03
N GLY A 132 -0.83 -1.76 2.38
CA GLY A 132 -0.72 -3.11 1.82
C GLY A 132 -1.94 -3.99 2.15
N HIS A 133 -2.44 -3.89 3.38
CA HIS A 133 -3.72 -4.46 3.79
C HIS A 133 -4.86 -3.97 2.88
N LEU A 134 -5.00 -2.63 2.77
CA LEU A 134 -6.07 -2.00 1.98
C LEU A 134 -5.94 -2.30 0.47
N ALA A 135 -4.72 -2.43 -0.04
CA ALA A 135 -4.47 -2.80 -1.44
C ALA A 135 -4.93 -4.24 -1.74
N LEU A 136 -4.58 -5.21 -0.88
CA LEU A 136 -5.06 -6.60 -1.01
C LEU A 136 -6.59 -6.68 -0.91
N TRP A 137 -7.18 -5.96 0.04
CA TRP A 137 -8.62 -5.88 0.21
C TRP A 137 -9.32 -5.28 -1.03
N ALA A 138 -8.78 -4.20 -1.59
CA ALA A 138 -9.32 -3.54 -2.79
C ALA A 138 -9.12 -4.39 -4.04
N ALA A 139 -8.02 -5.15 -4.15
CA ALA A 139 -7.72 -6.03 -5.27
C ALA A 139 -8.83 -7.06 -5.51
N LYS A 140 -9.32 -7.70 -4.44
CA LYS A 140 -10.47 -8.63 -4.49
C LYS A 140 -11.71 -7.99 -5.11
N ARG A 141 -11.98 -6.72 -4.76
CA ARG A 141 -13.20 -6.01 -5.17
C ARG A 141 -13.12 -5.39 -6.55
N ALA A 142 -11.95 -4.87 -6.89
CA ALA A 142 -11.70 -4.24 -8.18
C ALA A 142 -11.26 -5.23 -9.26
N GLN A 143 -10.90 -6.46 -8.89
CA GLN A 143 -10.32 -7.48 -9.77
C GLN A 143 -9.08 -6.96 -10.50
N LEU A 144 -8.21 -6.26 -9.75
CA LEU A 144 -6.94 -5.70 -10.23
C LEU A 144 -5.75 -6.43 -9.60
N PRO A 145 -4.62 -6.60 -10.33
CA PRO A 145 -3.40 -7.13 -9.77
C PRO A 145 -2.86 -6.23 -8.65
N VAL A 146 -2.11 -6.81 -7.71
CA VAL A 146 -1.62 -6.09 -6.53
C VAL A 146 -0.19 -6.43 -6.14
N VAL A 147 0.58 -5.39 -5.80
CA VAL A 147 1.87 -5.50 -5.11
C VAL A 147 1.71 -4.99 -3.68
N ALA A 148 1.83 -5.87 -2.72
CA ALA A 148 1.71 -5.54 -1.30
C ALA A 148 3.10 -5.53 -0.64
N LEU A 149 3.50 -4.36 -0.14
CA LEU A 149 4.81 -4.09 0.44
C LEU A 149 4.72 -4.21 1.96
N ALA A 150 5.35 -5.22 2.55
CA ALA A 150 5.30 -5.52 3.98
C ALA A 150 3.87 -5.46 4.57
N PRO A 151 2.86 -6.12 3.95
CA PRO A 151 1.46 -5.91 4.27
C PRO A 151 1.04 -6.52 5.61
N VAL A 152 0.09 -5.88 6.30
CA VAL A 152 -0.67 -6.54 7.37
C VAL A 152 -1.76 -7.39 6.69
N SER A 153 -1.40 -8.60 6.27
CA SER A 153 -2.27 -9.47 5.46
C SER A 153 -3.24 -10.33 6.28
N ASP A 154 -2.99 -10.48 7.60
CA ASP A 154 -3.86 -11.16 8.54
C ASP A 154 -4.18 -10.24 9.73
N LEU A 155 -5.38 -9.65 9.70
CA LEU A 155 -5.80 -8.71 10.75
C LEU A 155 -6.12 -9.43 12.06
N ARG A 156 -6.68 -10.64 11.98
CA ARG A 156 -7.07 -11.41 13.17
C ARG A 156 -5.83 -11.80 13.97
N GLU A 157 -4.86 -12.45 13.31
CA GLU A 157 -3.59 -12.80 13.95
C GLU A 157 -2.86 -11.58 14.52
N SER A 158 -2.85 -10.48 13.77
CA SER A 158 -2.21 -9.24 14.23
C SER A 158 -2.90 -8.64 15.47
N ALA A 159 -4.25 -8.66 15.53
CA ALA A 159 -5.00 -8.17 16.69
C ALA A 159 -4.76 -9.06 17.91
N GLU A 160 -4.81 -10.38 17.74
CA GLU A 160 -4.59 -11.35 18.82
C GLU A 160 -3.16 -11.27 19.38
N ARG A 161 -2.16 -11.09 18.52
CA ARG A 161 -0.75 -10.95 18.91
C ARG A 161 -0.47 -9.67 19.71
N VAL A 162 -1.10 -8.53 19.34
CA VAL A 162 -0.80 -7.22 19.93
C VAL A 162 -1.80 -6.86 21.05
N GLY A 163 -3.03 -7.34 20.96
CA GLY A 163 -4.08 -7.10 21.94
C GLY A 163 -4.95 -5.85 21.64
N PRO A 164 -5.91 -5.56 22.56
CA PRO A 164 -7.00 -4.59 22.30
C PRO A 164 -6.54 -3.13 22.12
N GLN A 165 -5.35 -2.76 22.58
CA GLN A 165 -4.77 -1.43 22.37
C GLN A 165 -3.91 -1.36 21.10
N GLY A 166 -3.79 -2.47 20.37
CA GLY A 166 -3.04 -2.58 19.14
C GLY A 166 -3.65 -1.78 17.99
N ALA A 167 -2.84 -1.53 16.97
CA ALA A 167 -3.24 -0.75 15.82
C ALA A 167 -4.44 -1.37 15.10
N VAL A 168 -4.44 -2.69 14.92
CA VAL A 168 -5.53 -3.41 14.23
C VAL A 168 -6.82 -3.35 15.04
N ALA A 169 -6.81 -3.76 16.31
CA ALA A 169 -8.03 -3.78 17.13
C ALA A 169 -8.68 -2.40 17.21
N THR A 170 -7.87 -1.34 17.41
CA THR A 170 -8.38 0.03 17.45
C THR A 170 -8.89 0.53 16.08
N PHE A 171 -8.31 0.10 14.97
CA PHE A 171 -8.79 0.41 13.62
C PHE A 171 -10.10 -0.33 13.30
N MET A 172 -10.20 -1.60 13.69
CA MET A 172 -11.39 -2.44 13.47
C MET A 172 -12.56 -2.09 14.41
N GLY A 173 -12.28 -1.32 15.49
CA GLY A 173 -13.29 -0.94 16.50
C GLY A 173 -13.51 -1.97 17.59
N GLY A 174 -12.63 -2.98 17.71
CA GLY A 174 -12.66 -4.03 18.73
C GLY A 174 -11.80 -5.23 18.38
N MET A 175 -11.74 -6.19 19.28
CA MET A 175 -11.07 -7.49 19.07
C MET A 175 -11.88 -8.38 18.13
N PRO A 176 -11.26 -9.42 17.53
CA PRO A 176 -11.96 -10.37 16.66
C PRO A 176 -13.19 -11.05 17.30
N SER A 177 -13.17 -11.24 18.62
CA SER A 177 -14.30 -11.78 19.36
C SER A 177 -15.44 -10.78 19.58
N GLU A 178 -15.16 -9.48 19.48
CA GLU A 178 -16.12 -8.40 19.71
C GLU A 178 -16.79 -7.93 18.41
N VAL A 179 -16.02 -7.89 17.32
CA VAL A 179 -16.46 -7.42 15.99
C VAL A 179 -16.07 -8.41 14.88
N PRO A 180 -16.49 -9.69 14.95
CA PRO A 180 -16.05 -10.76 14.05
C PRO A 180 -16.33 -10.47 12.57
N ASP A 181 -17.46 -9.82 12.27
CA ASP A 181 -17.86 -9.50 10.90
C ASP A 181 -16.92 -8.49 10.26
N HIS A 182 -16.42 -7.51 11.02
CA HIS A 182 -15.43 -6.56 10.52
C HIS A 182 -14.16 -7.28 10.06
N TYR A 183 -13.66 -8.23 10.83
CA TYR A 183 -12.47 -9.02 10.47
C TYR A 183 -12.71 -9.90 9.25
N ALA A 184 -13.85 -10.60 9.20
CA ALA A 184 -14.22 -11.44 8.06
C ALA A 184 -14.34 -10.61 6.75
N GLU A 185 -14.80 -9.37 6.85
CA GLU A 185 -14.93 -8.47 5.70
C GLU A 185 -13.59 -7.83 5.29
N ALA A 186 -12.71 -7.53 6.26
CA ALA A 186 -11.53 -6.71 6.06
C ALA A 186 -10.23 -7.50 5.90
N SER A 187 -10.07 -8.65 6.56
CA SER A 187 -8.80 -9.38 6.60
C SER A 187 -8.49 -10.05 5.25
N PRO A 188 -7.42 -9.64 4.55
CA PRO A 188 -7.06 -10.26 3.27
C PRO A 188 -6.90 -11.77 3.33
N PHE A 189 -6.37 -12.29 4.44
CA PHE A 189 -6.23 -13.72 4.67
C PHE A 189 -7.59 -14.46 4.65
N GLU A 190 -8.62 -13.86 5.24
CA GLU A 190 -9.98 -14.43 5.25
C GLU A 190 -10.71 -14.25 3.91
N LEU A 191 -10.22 -13.33 3.06
CA LEU A 191 -10.80 -13.08 1.74
C LEU A 191 -10.25 -13.99 0.63
N LEU A 192 -9.25 -14.83 0.92
CA LEU A 192 -8.67 -15.74 -0.07
C LEU A 192 -9.70 -16.77 -0.61
N PRO A 193 -9.63 -17.16 -1.89
CA PRO A 193 -8.79 -16.62 -2.95
C PRO A 193 -9.24 -15.22 -3.39
N LEU A 194 -8.27 -14.35 -3.77
CA LEU A 194 -8.63 -13.02 -4.30
C LEU A 194 -9.07 -13.05 -5.77
N GLY A 195 -8.62 -14.04 -6.53
CA GLY A 195 -8.92 -14.22 -7.95
C GLY A 195 -8.07 -13.34 -8.88
N VAL A 196 -6.98 -12.76 -8.38
CA VAL A 196 -6.08 -11.87 -9.12
C VAL A 196 -4.61 -12.15 -8.80
N PRO A 197 -3.65 -11.81 -9.69
CA PRO A 197 -2.23 -11.93 -9.40
C PRO A 197 -1.80 -11.02 -8.25
N GLN A 198 -1.02 -11.59 -7.32
CA GLN A 198 -0.54 -10.90 -6.12
C GLN A 198 0.96 -11.09 -5.97
N ILE A 199 1.69 -10.03 -5.63
CA ILE A 199 3.10 -10.10 -5.26
C ILE A 199 3.25 -9.43 -3.89
N LEU A 200 3.76 -10.19 -2.91
CA LEU A 200 4.13 -9.64 -1.62
C LEU A 200 5.66 -9.42 -1.60
N VAL A 201 6.09 -8.19 -1.33
CA VAL A 201 7.51 -7.83 -1.18
C VAL A 201 7.74 -7.53 0.29
N HIS A 202 8.62 -8.27 0.97
CA HIS A 202 8.73 -8.16 2.43
C HIS A 202 10.18 -8.32 2.92
N GLY A 203 10.60 -7.45 3.83
CA GLY A 203 11.90 -7.53 4.49
C GLY A 203 11.97 -8.70 5.48
N THR A 204 13.01 -9.52 5.37
CA THR A 204 13.14 -10.71 6.25
C THR A 204 13.50 -10.37 7.71
N LYS A 205 13.83 -9.10 8.00
CA LYS A 205 14.09 -8.58 9.34
C LYS A 205 13.09 -7.48 9.75
N ASP A 206 11.90 -7.50 9.16
CA ASP A 206 10.83 -6.58 9.52
C ASP A 206 10.44 -6.75 11.00
N ALA A 207 10.59 -5.66 11.78
CA ALA A 207 10.30 -5.63 13.21
C ALA A 207 8.86 -5.16 13.52
N ASP A 208 8.17 -4.56 12.55
CA ASP A 208 6.81 -4.02 12.68
C ASP A 208 5.76 -5.06 12.29
N VAL A 209 5.91 -5.66 11.11
CA VAL A 209 5.05 -6.72 10.57
C VAL A 209 5.87 -7.99 10.38
N PRO A 210 5.56 -9.09 11.09
CA PRO A 210 6.35 -10.30 10.96
C PRO A 210 6.39 -10.84 9.53
N TYR A 211 7.59 -11.09 9.00
CA TYR A 211 7.80 -11.68 7.67
C TYR A 211 7.00 -12.99 7.49
N ALA A 212 6.92 -13.81 8.55
CA ALA A 212 6.15 -15.04 8.57
C ALA A 212 4.64 -14.84 8.24
N MET A 213 4.09 -13.65 8.43
CA MET A 213 2.70 -13.35 8.04
C MET A 213 2.55 -13.40 6.51
N SER A 214 3.51 -12.87 5.77
CA SER A 214 3.50 -12.95 4.30
C SER A 214 3.80 -14.36 3.79
N GLU A 215 4.64 -15.14 4.48
CA GLU A 215 4.88 -16.55 4.13
C GLU A 215 3.58 -17.36 4.22
N ARG A 216 2.87 -17.27 5.35
CA ARG A 216 1.58 -17.96 5.53
C ARG A 216 0.52 -17.49 4.54
N TYR A 217 0.48 -16.19 4.26
CA TYR A 217 -0.47 -15.65 3.29
C TYR A 217 -0.24 -16.23 1.89
N VAL A 218 1.01 -16.24 1.41
CA VAL A 218 1.33 -16.76 0.08
C VAL A 218 1.11 -18.27 0.01
N GLU A 219 1.41 -19.02 1.07
CA GLU A 219 1.11 -20.45 1.15
C GLU A 219 -0.41 -20.71 1.03
N ALA A 220 -1.24 -19.93 1.71
CA ALA A 220 -2.70 -20.06 1.67
C ALA A 220 -3.29 -19.60 0.32
N ALA A 221 -2.73 -18.55 -0.30
CA ALA A 221 -3.17 -18.04 -1.61
C ALA A 221 -2.76 -18.95 -2.78
N GLY A 222 -1.74 -19.80 -2.60
CA GLY A 222 -1.29 -20.75 -3.62
C GLY A 222 -0.79 -20.06 -4.88
N ALA A 223 -1.29 -20.48 -6.05
CA ALA A 223 -0.81 -20.01 -7.35
C ALA A 223 -1.11 -18.52 -7.64
N GLU A 224 -2.01 -17.89 -6.89
CA GLU A 224 -2.35 -16.48 -7.08
C GLU A 224 -1.27 -15.53 -6.54
N ALA A 225 -0.48 -15.96 -5.56
CA ALA A 225 0.45 -15.09 -4.86
C ALA A 225 1.91 -15.55 -4.99
N LYS A 226 2.83 -14.57 -5.03
CA LYS A 226 4.28 -14.79 -4.97
C LYS A 226 4.88 -13.95 -3.85
N LEU A 227 5.87 -14.50 -3.14
CA LEU A 227 6.65 -13.78 -2.15
C LEU A 227 8.01 -13.40 -2.72
N VAL A 228 8.37 -12.14 -2.60
CA VAL A 228 9.69 -11.59 -2.91
C VAL A 228 10.38 -11.21 -1.59
N PRO A 229 11.28 -12.06 -1.08
CA PRO A 229 11.98 -11.77 0.17
C PRO A 229 13.09 -10.74 -0.06
N LEU A 230 13.07 -9.66 0.72
CA LEU A 230 14.17 -8.70 0.79
C LEU A 230 15.12 -9.11 1.94
N ASN A 231 16.17 -9.82 1.60
CA ASN A 231 17.06 -10.43 2.59
C ASN A 231 17.81 -9.40 3.42
N GLY A 232 17.56 -9.42 4.73
CA GLY A 232 18.18 -8.52 5.71
C GLY A 232 17.52 -7.15 5.82
N ALA A 233 16.54 -6.83 4.97
CA ALA A 233 15.77 -5.60 5.01
C ALA A 233 14.72 -5.60 6.13
N GLY A 234 14.35 -4.41 6.61
CA GLY A 234 13.29 -4.16 7.59
C GLY A 234 11.97 -3.79 6.93
N HIS A 235 11.23 -2.89 7.60
CA HIS A 235 9.86 -2.52 7.22
C HIS A 235 9.79 -1.49 6.09
N PHE A 236 10.78 -0.58 5.99
CA PHE A 236 10.72 0.58 5.09
C PHE A 236 11.52 0.43 3.80
N GLU A 237 12.48 -0.49 3.72
CA GLU A 237 13.26 -0.74 2.51
C GLU A 237 12.37 -1.06 1.29
N PRO A 238 11.21 -1.74 1.41
CA PRO A 238 10.33 -1.95 0.28
C PRO A 238 9.82 -0.66 -0.38
N ILE A 239 9.78 0.47 0.35
CA ILE A 239 9.29 1.77 -0.16
C ILE A 239 10.39 2.82 -0.30
N ASP A 240 11.62 2.53 0.10
CA ASP A 240 12.75 3.45 -0.02
C ASP A 240 13.49 3.25 -1.34
N PRO A 241 13.38 4.20 -2.30
CA PRO A 241 14.10 4.10 -3.57
C PRO A 241 15.63 4.17 -3.44
N GLN A 242 16.16 4.58 -2.29
CA GLN A 242 17.59 4.59 -2.01
C GLN A 242 18.08 3.28 -1.36
N ALA A 243 17.17 2.40 -0.96
CA ALA A 243 17.52 1.09 -0.46
C ALA A 243 18.11 0.21 -1.58
N ARG A 244 19.07 -0.63 -1.21
CA ARG A 244 19.68 -1.61 -2.12
C ARG A 244 18.64 -2.54 -2.75
N GLU A 245 17.55 -2.78 -2.04
CA GLU A 245 16.46 -3.69 -2.38
C GLU A 245 15.42 -3.07 -3.33
N TRP A 246 15.45 -1.77 -3.57
CA TRP A 246 14.51 -1.06 -4.43
C TRP A 246 14.27 -1.69 -5.82
N PRO A 247 15.32 -2.20 -6.54
CA PRO A 247 15.10 -2.84 -7.84
C PRO A 247 14.12 -4.01 -7.80
N GLN A 248 14.02 -4.73 -6.66
CA GLN A 248 13.09 -5.85 -6.50
C GLN A 248 11.64 -5.36 -6.36
N THR A 249 11.42 -4.26 -5.64
CA THR A 249 10.09 -3.60 -5.56
C THR A 249 9.66 -3.09 -6.93
N LEU A 250 10.55 -2.39 -7.65
CA LEU A 250 10.25 -1.88 -8.98
C LEU A 250 9.91 -3.00 -9.97
N GLU A 251 10.66 -4.11 -9.94
CA GLU A 251 10.41 -5.28 -10.81
C GLU A 251 9.08 -5.94 -10.46
N ALA A 252 8.73 -6.06 -9.18
CA ALA A 252 7.45 -6.59 -8.76
C ALA A 252 6.29 -5.79 -9.36
N VAL A 253 6.37 -4.44 -9.32
CA VAL A 253 5.35 -3.58 -9.93
C VAL A 253 5.31 -3.75 -11.45
N ARG A 254 6.47 -3.74 -12.13
CA ARG A 254 6.57 -3.88 -13.59
C ARG A 254 6.01 -5.20 -14.12
N SER A 255 6.15 -6.26 -13.36
CA SER A 255 5.72 -7.60 -13.79
C SER A 255 4.20 -7.79 -13.82
N LEU A 256 3.43 -6.84 -13.28
CA LEU A 256 1.96 -6.90 -13.20
C LEU A 256 1.23 -5.87 -14.08
N ILE A 257 1.98 -5.10 -14.91
CA ILE A 257 1.42 -4.03 -15.77
C ILE A 257 1.84 -4.15 -17.23
#